data_61247ef1759d3dc4f01881cb4bbbf7ba
#
_entry.id   61247ef1759d3dc4f01881cb4bbbf7ba
#
_cell.length_a   1.000
_cell.length_b   1.000
_cell.length_c   1.000
_cell.angle_alpha   90.00
_cell.angle_beta   90.00
_cell.angle_gamma   90.00
#
_symmetry.space_group_name_H-M   'P 1'
#
loop_
_entity.id
_entity.type
_entity.pdbx_description
1 polymer ?
#
loop_
_entity_poly.entity_id
_entity_poly.type
_entity_poly.pdbx_seq_one_letter_code
_entity_poly.pdbx_strand_id
1 'polypeptide(L)'
;MASFLGPGAAERDAAAYVAFLDSQPQVNQKKKIGTHGYCLGGPYIMRTAAALPERVGAGASFHGGFLATDKPNSPHLLAPKIKARLYFAIAADDDKREPEVKNKLREAFAAAKVRAEIEVYPNALHGWWVPDSRAAENKQDAEHAWGKLVALYKQAL
;
A
#
# COMPACT_ATOMS: atom_id res chain seq x y z
N MET A 1 17.88 1.46 -7.06
CA MET A 1 17.52 0.33 -6.18
C MET A 1 16.33 -0.50 -6.68
N ALA A 2 15.49 0.01 -7.55
CA ALA A 2 14.36 -0.77 -8.11
C ALA A 2 14.76 -1.82 -9.17
N SER A 3 16.03 -2.04 -9.40
CA SER A 3 16.55 -2.95 -10.44
C SER A 3 16.72 -4.41 -9.99
N PHE A 4 16.53 -4.71 -8.71
CA PHE A 4 16.74 -6.07 -8.22
C PHE A 4 15.59 -7.02 -8.54
N LEU A 5 14.44 -6.51 -8.89
CA LEU A 5 13.30 -7.31 -9.32
C LEU A 5 13.05 -7.08 -10.80
N GLY A 6 13.27 -8.08 -11.62
CA GLY A 6 12.91 -8.06 -13.03
C GLY A 6 11.42 -7.73 -13.26
N PRO A 7 11.01 -7.38 -14.48
CA PRO A 7 9.63 -7.08 -14.81
C PRO A 7 8.67 -8.19 -14.35
N GLY A 8 7.60 -7.81 -13.63
CA GLY A 8 6.59 -8.73 -13.12
C GLY A 8 7.02 -9.60 -11.93
N ALA A 9 8.20 -9.36 -11.34
CA ALA A 9 8.67 -10.14 -10.19
C ALA A 9 7.74 -9.96 -8.98
N ALA A 10 7.34 -8.73 -8.68
CA ALA A 10 6.45 -8.44 -7.55
C ALA A 10 5.10 -9.17 -7.67
N GLU A 11 4.56 -9.23 -8.86
CA GLU A 11 3.29 -9.91 -9.16
C GLU A 11 3.43 -11.44 -9.05
N ARG A 12 4.54 -12.02 -9.54
CA ARG A 12 4.84 -13.45 -9.39
C ARG A 12 5.07 -13.84 -7.95
N ASP A 13 5.84 -13.05 -7.20
CA ASP A 13 6.11 -13.28 -5.79
C ASP A 13 4.82 -13.19 -4.97
N ALA A 14 3.98 -12.19 -5.22
CA ALA A 14 2.68 -12.07 -4.58
C ALA A 14 1.81 -13.31 -4.83
N ALA A 15 1.76 -13.82 -6.07
CA ALA A 15 1.01 -15.02 -6.39
C ALA A 15 1.57 -16.25 -5.65
N ALA A 16 2.89 -16.40 -5.57
CA ALA A 16 3.53 -17.50 -4.87
C ALA A 16 3.28 -17.45 -3.36
N TYR A 17 3.37 -16.27 -2.74
CA TYR A 17 3.10 -16.10 -1.30
C TYR A 17 1.63 -16.38 -0.96
N VAL A 18 0.69 -15.91 -1.79
CA VAL A 18 -0.72 -16.18 -1.55
C VAL A 18 -1.05 -17.65 -1.79
N ALA A 19 -0.47 -18.29 -2.79
CA ALA A 19 -0.63 -19.74 -3.00
C ALA A 19 -0.08 -20.55 -1.81
N PHE A 20 1.07 -20.13 -1.25
CA PHE A 20 1.61 -20.74 -0.04
C PHE A 20 0.67 -20.54 1.17
N LEU A 21 0.15 -19.33 1.38
CA LEU A 21 -0.84 -19.06 2.43
C LEU A 21 -2.08 -19.95 2.26
N ASP A 22 -2.59 -20.04 1.05
CA ASP A 22 -3.80 -20.83 0.75
C ASP A 22 -3.58 -22.34 0.92
N SER A 23 -2.33 -22.83 0.88
CA SER A 23 -2.01 -24.22 1.18
C SER A 23 -1.99 -24.53 2.68
N GLN A 24 -2.05 -23.51 3.56
CA GLN A 24 -2.01 -23.73 5.00
C GLN A 24 -3.40 -24.09 5.55
N PRO A 25 -3.54 -25.13 6.38
CA PRO A 25 -4.84 -25.59 6.89
C PRO A 25 -5.53 -24.57 7.80
N GLN A 26 -4.79 -23.61 8.36
CA GLN A 26 -5.32 -22.54 9.21
C GLN A 26 -5.93 -21.37 8.43
N VAL A 27 -5.69 -21.32 7.10
CA VAL A 27 -6.11 -20.20 6.27
C VAL A 27 -7.48 -20.46 5.64
N ASN A 28 -8.40 -19.53 5.86
CA ASN A 28 -9.69 -19.59 5.22
C ASN A 28 -9.61 -19.01 3.80
N GLN A 29 -9.50 -19.87 2.81
CA GLN A 29 -9.39 -19.49 1.38
C GLN A 29 -10.63 -18.74 0.84
N LYS A 30 -11.79 -18.83 1.52
CA LYS A 30 -13.03 -18.12 1.13
C LYS A 30 -13.02 -16.66 1.59
N LYS A 31 -12.14 -16.29 2.52
CA LYS A 31 -11.98 -14.92 3.01
C LYS A 31 -10.96 -14.15 2.17
N LYS A 32 -11.15 -12.84 2.08
CA LYS A 32 -10.14 -11.95 1.50
C LYS A 32 -8.93 -11.85 2.44
N ILE A 33 -7.79 -11.44 1.87
CA ILE A 33 -6.58 -11.12 2.63
C ILE A 33 -6.31 -9.61 2.61
N GLY A 34 -5.61 -9.13 3.62
CA GLY A 34 -5.05 -7.79 3.67
C GLY A 34 -3.56 -7.81 3.35
N THR A 35 -3.07 -6.76 2.74
CA THR A 35 -1.64 -6.51 2.54
C THR A 35 -1.29 -5.11 3.01
N HIS A 36 -0.13 -4.94 3.63
CA HIS A 36 0.39 -3.61 3.96
C HIS A 36 1.90 -3.55 3.72
N GLY A 37 2.38 -2.35 3.49
CA GLY A 37 3.78 -2.15 3.17
C GLY A 37 4.28 -0.78 3.61
N TYR A 38 5.57 -0.71 3.89
CA TYR A 38 6.29 0.45 4.39
C TYR A 38 7.37 0.84 3.38
N CYS A 39 7.65 2.14 3.22
CA CYS A 39 8.71 2.62 2.37
C CYS A 39 8.62 2.01 0.95
N LEU A 40 9.61 1.24 0.52
CA LEU A 40 9.61 0.49 -0.74
C LEU A 40 8.48 -0.56 -0.83
N GLY A 41 7.90 -0.98 0.30
CA GLY A 41 6.75 -1.87 0.33
C GLY A 41 5.45 -1.25 -0.18
N GLY A 42 5.34 0.08 -0.18
CA GLY A 42 4.15 0.80 -0.63
C GLY A 42 3.68 0.45 -2.03
N PRO A 43 4.53 0.55 -3.08
CA PRO A 43 4.15 0.15 -4.44
C PRO A 43 3.76 -1.32 -4.57
N TYR A 44 4.32 -2.19 -3.75
CA TYR A 44 4.02 -3.63 -3.82
C TYR A 44 2.59 -3.95 -3.38
N ILE A 45 1.99 -3.17 -2.48
CA ILE A 45 0.58 -3.39 -2.08
C ILE A 45 -0.36 -3.19 -3.27
N MET A 46 -0.11 -2.18 -4.11
CA MET A 46 -0.90 -1.94 -5.31
C MET A 46 -0.69 -3.03 -6.36
N ARG A 47 0.56 -3.48 -6.56
CA ARG A 47 0.90 -4.57 -7.48
C ARG A 47 0.26 -5.88 -7.06
N THR A 48 0.32 -6.21 -5.77
CA THR A 48 -0.33 -7.40 -5.19
C THR A 48 -1.84 -7.34 -5.37
N ALA A 49 -2.47 -6.19 -5.03
CA ALA A 49 -3.92 -6.02 -5.17
C ALA A 49 -4.38 -6.09 -6.64
N ALA A 50 -3.58 -5.58 -7.57
CA ALA A 50 -3.88 -5.65 -9.01
C ALA A 50 -3.66 -7.04 -9.61
N ALA A 51 -2.66 -7.80 -9.11
CA ALA A 51 -2.36 -9.15 -9.57
C ALA A 51 -3.39 -10.17 -9.06
N LEU A 52 -3.93 -9.95 -7.85
CA LEU A 52 -4.81 -10.88 -7.15
C LEU A 52 -6.12 -10.19 -6.70
N PRO A 53 -6.89 -9.57 -7.62
CA PRO A 53 -8.03 -8.73 -7.26
C PRO A 53 -9.17 -9.50 -6.58
N GLU A 54 -9.28 -10.81 -6.84
CA GLU A 54 -10.29 -11.65 -6.20
C GLU A 54 -9.89 -12.07 -4.79
N ARG A 55 -8.62 -12.07 -4.47
CA ARG A 55 -8.11 -12.55 -3.19
C ARG A 55 -7.78 -11.42 -2.22
N VAL A 56 -7.27 -10.28 -2.71
CA VAL A 56 -6.93 -9.12 -1.88
C VAL A 56 -8.16 -8.24 -1.67
N GLY A 57 -8.56 -8.06 -0.42
CA GLY A 57 -9.68 -7.20 -0.01
C GLY A 57 -9.25 -5.83 0.49
N ALA A 58 -8.06 -5.73 1.06
CA ALA A 58 -7.51 -4.51 1.63
C ALA A 58 -6.03 -4.33 1.34
N GLY A 59 -5.59 -3.09 1.15
CA GLY A 59 -4.18 -2.73 1.02
C GLY A 59 -3.86 -1.42 1.72
N ALA A 60 -2.74 -1.36 2.45
CA ALA A 60 -2.29 -0.13 3.11
C ALA A 60 -0.81 0.16 2.83
N SER A 61 -0.48 1.43 2.56
CA SER A 61 0.87 1.92 2.35
C SER A 61 1.21 2.98 3.38
N PHE A 62 2.32 2.80 4.09
CA PHE A 62 2.84 3.74 5.08
C PHE A 62 4.16 4.32 4.57
N HIS A 63 4.24 5.65 4.48
CA HIS A 63 5.37 6.38 3.90
C HIS A 63 5.94 5.72 2.63
N GLY A 64 5.04 5.30 1.74
CA GLY A 64 5.42 4.61 0.50
C GLY A 64 6.07 5.54 -0.50
N GLY A 65 7.22 5.13 -1.05
CA GLY A 65 7.86 5.83 -2.18
C GLY A 65 7.40 5.27 -3.53
N PHE A 66 7.59 6.04 -4.60
CA PHE A 66 7.34 5.60 -5.99
C PHE A 66 5.90 5.14 -6.27
N LEU A 67 4.92 5.67 -5.56
CA LEU A 67 3.52 5.28 -5.69
C LEU A 67 2.90 5.74 -7.02
N ALA A 68 3.29 6.96 -7.46
CA ALA A 68 2.85 7.55 -8.72
C ALA A 68 4.01 8.26 -9.41
N THR A 69 4.58 7.64 -10.42
CA THR A 69 5.73 8.15 -11.21
C THR A 69 5.31 8.37 -12.67
N ASP A 70 6.15 9.01 -13.46
CA ASP A 70 5.91 9.22 -14.89
C ASP A 70 6.33 8.01 -15.76
N LYS A 71 6.72 6.90 -15.13
CA LYS A 71 7.10 5.68 -15.84
C LYS A 71 5.85 4.89 -16.29
N PRO A 72 5.89 4.21 -17.46
CA PRO A 72 4.75 3.46 -17.99
C PRO A 72 4.33 2.27 -17.11
N ASN A 73 5.18 1.82 -16.20
CA ASN A 73 4.90 0.77 -15.24
C ASN A 73 4.63 1.31 -13.83
N SER A 74 4.24 2.57 -13.71
CA SER A 74 3.96 3.20 -12.42
C SER A 74 2.78 2.53 -11.71
N PRO A 75 2.88 2.29 -10.39
CA PRO A 75 1.87 1.55 -9.64
C PRO A 75 0.45 2.13 -9.71
N HIS A 76 0.28 3.46 -9.72
CA HIS A 76 -1.04 4.09 -9.81
C HIS A 76 -1.80 3.74 -11.11
N LEU A 77 -1.09 3.41 -12.19
CA LEU A 77 -1.69 2.98 -13.45
C LEU A 77 -2.36 1.60 -13.36
N LEU A 78 -2.12 0.87 -12.27
CA LEU A 78 -2.78 -0.41 -12.01
C LEU A 78 -4.18 -0.26 -11.40
N ALA A 79 -4.60 0.96 -11.05
CA ALA A 79 -5.90 1.24 -10.43
C ALA A 79 -7.10 0.50 -11.10
N PRO A 80 -7.21 0.44 -12.44
CA PRO A 80 -8.34 -0.27 -13.08
C PRO A 80 -8.41 -1.79 -12.80
N LYS A 81 -7.33 -2.38 -12.30
CA LYS A 81 -7.27 -3.81 -11.96
C LYS A 81 -7.54 -4.08 -10.47
N ILE A 82 -7.62 -3.04 -9.63
CA ILE A 82 -7.73 -3.17 -8.18
C ILE A 82 -9.20 -3.21 -7.77
N LYS A 83 -9.57 -4.22 -6.97
CA LYS A 83 -10.88 -4.34 -6.32
C LYS A 83 -10.83 -4.10 -4.80
N ALA A 84 -9.62 -4.07 -4.24
CA ALA A 84 -9.38 -3.87 -2.81
C ALA A 84 -9.73 -2.45 -2.36
N ARG A 85 -10.04 -2.28 -1.08
CA ARG A 85 -10.02 -0.98 -0.42
C ARG A 85 -8.59 -0.62 -0.06
N LEU A 86 -8.20 0.64 -0.27
CA LEU A 86 -6.83 1.07 -0.08
C LEU A 86 -6.73 2.19 0.96
N TYR A 87 -5.60 2.23 1.66
CA TYR A 87 -5.22 3.30 2.55
C TYR A 87 -3.76 3.73 2.30
N PHE A 88 -3.54 5.04 2.22
CA PHE A 88 -2.21 5.61 2.03
C PHE A 88 -1.94 6.65 3.11
N ALA A 89 -0.96 6.39 3.95
CA ALA A 89 -0.45 7.30 4.95
C ALA A 89 0.88 7.88 4.44
N ILE A 90 0.88 9.18 4.09
CA ILE A 90 2.00 9.87 3.48
C ILE A 90 2.69 10.73 4.54
N ALA A 91 4.00 10.63 4.68
CA ALA A 91 4.79 11.47 5.58
C ALA A 91 4.89 12.91 5.06
N ALA A 92 5.05 13.87 5.96
CA ALA A 92 5.15 15.29 5.62
C ALA A 92 6.32 15.61 4.69
N ASP A 93 7.47 14.99 4.92
CA ASP A 93 8.67 15.19 4.11
C ASP A 93 8.57 14.49 2.75
N ASP A 94 7.87 13.35 2.66
CA ASP A 94 7.53 12.69 1.39
C ASP A 94 6.58 13.56 0.56
N ASP A 95 5.52 14.09 1.19
CA ASP A 95 4.57 15.00 0.53
C ASP A 95 5.23 16.29 0.05
N LYS A 96 6.14 16.84 0.83
CA LYS A 96 6.91 18.04 0.44
C LYS A 96 7.83 17.76 -0.75
N ARG A 97 8.42 16.58 -0.81
CA ARG A 97 9.34 16.18 -1.89
C ARG A 97 8.61 15.87 -3.19
N GLU A 98 7.43 15.25 -3.11
CA GLU A 98 6.63 14.82 -4.26
C GLU A 98 5.14 15.21 -4.08
N PRO A 99 4.80 16.52 -4.09
CA PRO A 99 3.47 17.01 -3.69
C PRO A 99 2.33 16.51 -4.59
N GLU A 100 2.63 16.16 -5.84
CA GLU A 100 1.63 15.69 -6.81
C GLU A 100 1.27 14.21 -6.67
N VAL A 101 2.03 13.43 -5.92
CA VAL A 101 1.78 11.99 -5.77
C VAL A 101 0.39 11.73 -5.20
N LYS A 102 -0.02 12.44 -4.15
CA LYS A 102 -1.35 12.30 -3.56
C LYS A 102 -2.48 12.63 -4.53
N ASN A 103 -2.28 13.62 -5.40
CA ASN A 103 -3.27 14.04 -6.39
C ASN A 103 -3.38 13.00 -7.51
N LYS A 104 -2.24 12.57 -8.08
CA LYS A 104 -2.19 11.48 -9.08
C LYS A 104 -2.87 10.20 -8.56
N LEU A 105 -2.66 9.84 -7.30
CA LEU A 105 -3.32 8.68 -6.68
C LEU A 105 -4.84 8.89 -6.58
N ARG A 106 -5.30 10.06 -6.09
CA ARG A 106 -6.72 10.38 -6.00
C ARG A 106 -7.42 10.32 -7.34
N GLU A 107 -6.82 10.91 -8.36
CA GLU A 107 -7.34 10.92 -9.73
C GLU A 107 -7.43 9.49 -10.30
N ALA A 108 -6.35 8.70 -10.19
CA ALA A 108 -6.33 7.34 -10.69
C ALA A 108 -7.38 6.45 -10.01
N PHE A 109 -7.52 6.54 -8.69
CA PHE A 109 -8.49 5.73 -7.96
C PHE A 109 -9.93 6.20 -8.19
N ALA A 110 -10.17 7.51 -8.30
CA ALA A 110 -11.48 8.04 -8.64
C ALA A 110 -11.93 7.58 -10.04
N ALA A 111 -11.05 7.69 -11.05
CA ALA A 111 -11.31 7.23 -12.41
C ALA A 111 -11.62 5.73 -12.47
N ALA A 112 -10.92 4.93 -11.67
CA ALA A 112 -11.10 3.48 -11.59
C ALA A 112 -12.21 3.04 -10.60
N LYS A 113 -12.86 3.99 -9.89
CA LYS A 113 -13.86 3.73 -8.84
C LYS A 113 -13.32 2.85 -7.70
N VAL A 114 -12.02 2.92 -7.42
CA VAL A 114 -11.37 2.25 -6.29
C VAL A 114 -11.62 3.06 -5.02
N ARG A 115 -12.05 2.40 -3.96
CA ARG A 115 -12.21 3.03 -2.63
C ARG A 115 -10.83 3.19 -1.99
N ALA A 116 -10.32 4.41 -1.96
CA ALA A 116 -9.03 4.73 -1.37
C ALA A 116 -9.14 5.93 -0.44
N GLU A 117 -8.54 5.83 0.74
CA GLU A 117 -8.30 6.95 1.65
C GLU A 117 -6.82 7.34 1.56
N ILE A 118 -6.54 8.64 1.37
CA ILE A 118 -5.18 9.17 1.22
C ILE A 118 -5.02 10.30 2.22
N GLU A 119 -4.19 10.11 3.22
CA GLU A 119 -3.95 11.01 4.34
C GLU A 119 -2.48 11.43 4.39
N VAL A 120 -2.24 12.74 4.57
CA VAL A 120 -0.91 13.28 4.84
C VAL A 120 -0.78 13.49 6.34
N TYR A 121 0.29 13.01 6.91
CA TYR A 121 0.64 13.13 8.32
C TYR A 121 1.60 14.31 8.51
N PRO A 122 1.10 15.49 8.91
CA PRO A 122 1.88 16.73 8.87
C PRO A 122 3.04 16.78 9.86
N ASN A 123 3.00 15.94 10.89
CA ASN A 123 4.02 15.87 11.93
C ASN A 123 4.90 14.61 11.84
N ALA A 124 4.65 13.73 10.84
CA ALA A 124 5.39 12.50 10.66
C ALA A 124 6.44 12.64 9.55
N LEU A 125 7.64 12.14 9.81
CA LEU A 125 8.70 12.03 8.82
C LEU A 125 8.76 10.61 8.26
N HIS A 126 9.39 10.44 7.11
CA HIS A 126 9.56 9.12 6.51
C HIS A 126 10.16 8.13 7.51
N GLY A 127 9.49 7.01 7.74
CA GLY A 127 9.89 6.00 8.74
C GLY A 127 9.34 6.23 10.15
N TRP A 128 8.38 7.14 10.38
CA TRP A 128 7.80 7.44 11.71
C TRP A 128 7.26 6.23 12.46
N TRP A 129 7.03 5.15 11.74
CA TRP A 129 6.51 3.90 12.27
C TRP A 129 7.58 2.99 12.89
N VAL A 130 8.85 3.23 12.56
CA VAL A 130 9.95 2.37 12.98
C VAL A 130 10.38 2.77 14.39
N PRO A 131 10.22 1.89 15.41
CA PRO A 131 10.79 2.13 16.72
C PRO A 131 12.30 2.35 16.59
N ASP A 132 12.87 3.22 17.41
CA ASP A 132 14.29 3.59 17.39
C ASP A 132 14.77 4.39 16.15
N SER A 133 13.89 4.80 15.28
CA SER A 133 14.20 5.76 14.22
C SER A 133 14.34 7.16 14.83
N ARG A 134 15.53 7.46 15.35
CA ARG A 134 15.86 8.61 16.24
C ARG A 134 15.26 9.97 15.83
N ALA A 135 15.07 10.22 14.55
CA ALA A 135 14.56 11.49 14.01
C ALA A 135 13.12 11.41 13.51
N ALA A 136 12.58 10.23 13.29
CA ALA A 136 11.32 10.03 12.59
C ALA A 136 10.24 9.40 13.49
N GLU A 137 10.59 8.81 14.64
CA GLU A 137 9.61 8.17 15.52
C GLU A 137 8.53 9.19 15.94
N ASN A 138 7.29 8.91 15.58
CA ASN A 138 6.12 9.64 16.02
C ASN A 138 5.04 8.65 16.47
N LYS A 139 5.05 8.40 17.77
CA LYS A 139 4.20 7.39 18.39
C LYS A 139 2.71 7.68 18.24
N GLN A 140 2.32 8.95 18.34
CA GLN A 140 0.92 9.36 18.19
C GLN A 140 0.41 9.09 16.78
N ASP A 141 1.16 9.50 15.76
CA ASP A 141 0.81 9.28 14.36
C ASP A 141 0.87 7.79 13.98
N ALA A 142 1.80 7.03 14.57
CA ALA A 142 1.87 5.58 14.38
C ALA A 142 0.63 4.86 14.93
N GLU A 143 0.18 5.19 16.14
CA GLU A 143 -1.03 4.63 16.74
C GLU A 143 -2.30 5.01 15.95
N HIS A 144 -2.39 6.27 15.49
CA HIS A 144 -3.48 6.71 14.63
C HIS A 144 -3.54 5.88 13.33
N ALA A 145 -2.41 5.78 12.63
CA ALA A 145 -2.32 5.02 11.39
C ALA A 145 -2.55 3.51 11.58
N TRP A 146 -2.15 2.95 12.74
CA TRP A 146 -2.49 1.58 13.12
C TRP A 146 -4.00 1.40 13.29
N GLY A 147 -4.66 2.34 13.94
CA GLY A 147 -6.11 2.37 14.07
C GLY A 147 -6.81 2.36 12.71
N LYS A 148 -6.31 3.15 11.75
CA LYS A 148 -6.80 3.18 10.35
C LYS A 148 -6.63 1.83 9.65
N LEU A 149 -5.46 1.19 9.79
CA LEU A 149 -5.21 -0.14 9.22
C LEU A 149 -6.18 -1.19 9.78
N VAL A 150 -6.35 -1.22 11.11
CA VAL A 150 -7.26 -2.17 11.76
C VAL A 150 -8.71 -1.94 11.31
N ALA A 151 -9.14 -0.68 11.22
CA ALA A 151 -10.47 -0.33 10.74
C ALA A 151 -10.68 -0.75 9.27
N LEU A 152 -9.68 -0.52 8.41
CA LEU A 152 -9.70 -0.95 7.01
C LEU A 152 -9.87 -2.47 6.90
N TYR A 153 -9.10 -3.23 7.68
CA TYR A 153 -9.17 -4.70 7.67
C TYR A 153 -10.51 -5.24 8.17
N LYS A 154 -11.04 -4.68 9.26
CA LYS A 154 -12.37 -5.04 9.77
C LYS A 154 -13.51 -4.79 8.77
N GLN A 155 -13.35 -3.80 7.88
CA GLN A 155 -14.37 -3.45 6.88
C GLN A 155 -14.27 -4.27 5.59
N ALA A 156 -13.11 -4.84 5.29
CA ALA A 156 -12.81 -5.39 3.97
C ALA A 156 -12.45 -6.89 3.96
N LEU A 157 -12.21 -7.50 5.12
CA LEU A 157 -11.84 -8.91 5.30
C LEU A 157 -12.87 -9.66 6.11
#